data_3dd6e655d8926cd7f9293d19282d0414
#
_entry.id   3dd6e655d8926cd7f9293d19282d0414
#
_cell.length_a   1.000
_cell.length_b   1.000
_cell.length_c   1.000
_cell.angle_alpha   90.00
_cell.angle_beta   90.00
_cell.angle_gamma   90.00
#
_symmetry.space_group_name_H-M   'P 1'
#
loop_
_entity.id
_entity.type
_entity.pdbx_description
1 polymer ?
#
loop_
_entity_poly.entity_id
_entity_poly.type
_entity_poly.pdbx_seq_one_letter_code
_entity_poly.pdbx_strand_id
1 'polypeptide(L)'
;MQIGTNLREWLLSGSAVAAILSTSFAVFKFLADYRVKVRAEARLAKSTEVENEIKLLKLFTEIMDIAHARGRAELSEKAVELLLSEKGRAGEHEIGKVLEKAVIVMPVGLAAQDAAIAAIAVLGTKYEILRPSAIQALRSLSTFKPNAQVLLSQITSRFPDNT
;
A
#
# COMPACT_ATOMS: atom_id res chain seq x y z
N MET A 1 -36.49 -71.33 15.89
CA MET A 1 -36.97 -69.92 15.82
C MET A 1 -35.89 -68.95 16.34
N GLN A 2 -34.65 -69.04 15.85
CA GLN A 2 -33.48 -68.25 16.30
C GLN A 2 -32.84 -67.34 15.23
N ILE A 3 -33.36 -67.39 14.00
CA ILE A 3 -32.79 -66.62 12.89
C ILE A 3 -33.17 -65.13 12.94
N GLY A 4 -34.31 -64.80 13.56
CA GLY A 4 -34.80 -63.42 13.60
C GLY A 4 -34.08 -62.47 14.56
N THR A 5 -33.51 -63.01 15.65
CA THR A 5 -32.78 -62.20 16.67
C THR A 5 -31.41 -61.77 16.17
N ASN A 6 -30.69 -62.66 15.50
CA ASN A 6 -29.39 -62.38 14.95
C ASN A 6 -29.41 -61.32 13.82
N LEU A 7 -30.43 -61.33 12.98
CA LEU A 7 -30.58 -60.34 11.89
C LEU A 7 -30.91 -58.95 12.47
N ARG A 8 -31.71 -58.87 13.51
CA ARG A 8 -32.08 -57.62 14.19
C ARG A 8 -30.88 -57.02 14.93
N GLU A 9 -30.10 -57.81 15.60
CA GLU A 9 -28.86 -57.40 16.26
C GLU A 9 -27.80 -56.96 15.26
N TRP A 10 -27.70 -57.67 14.12
CA TRP A 10 -26.78 -57.31 13.03
C TRP A 10 -27.17 -55.97 12.35
N LEU A 11 -28.47 -55.73 12.11
CA LEU A 11 -28.98 -54.48 11.57
C LEU A 11 -28.82 -53.35 12.57
N LEU A 12 -29.04 -53.55 13.86
CA LEU A 12 -28.82 -52.55 14.88
C LEU A 12 -27.33 -52.23 15.07
N SER A 13 -26.44 -53.20 15.01
CA SER A 13 -24.99 -52.96 15.07
C SER A 13 -24.47 -52.27 13.80
N GLY A 14 -24.97 -52.64 12.61
CA GLY A 14 -24.64 -51.98 11.35
C GLY A 14 -25.09 -50.54 11.27
N SER A 15 -26.29 -50.23 11.78
CA SER A 15 -26.76 -48.84 11.88
C SER A 15 -25.97 -47.99 12.87
N ALA A 16 -25.57 -48.55 13.99
CA ALA A 16 -24.71 -47.88 14.96
C ALA A 16 -23.32 -47.55 14.38
N VAL A 17 -22.71 -48.53 13.68
CA VAL A 17 -21.42 -48.31 13.01
C VAL A 17 -21.56 -47.25 11.89
N ALA A 18 -22.61 -47.29 11.08
CA ALA A 18 -22.85 -46.27 10.06
C ALA A 18 -23.06 -44.88 10.68
N ALA A 19 -23.77 -44.76 11.80
CA ALA A 19 -23.96 -43.51 12.50
C ALA A 19 -22.64 -42.95 13.06
N ILE A 20 -21.79 -43.78 13.61
CA ILE A 20 -20.46 -43.39 14.10
C ILE A 20 -19.55 -42.91 12.97
N LEU A 21 -19.55 -43.65 11.84
CA LEU A 21 -18.75 -43.25 10.68
C LEU A 21 -19.23 -41.92 10.07
N SER A 22 -20.56 -41.74 9.94
CA SER A 22 -21.12 -40.50 9.39
C SER A 22 -20.86 -39.30 10.28
N THR A 23 -20.99 -39.43 11.61
CA THR A 23 -20.65 -38.38 12.56
C THR A 23 -19.16 -38.05 12.57
N SER A 24 -18.31 -39.07 12.53
CA SER A 24 -16.85 -38.88 12.43
C SER A 24 -16.45 -38.17 11.15
N PHE A 25 -17.05 -38.51 10.02
CA PHE A 25 -16.85 -37.84 8.75
C PHE A 25 -17.35 -36.40 8.75
N ALA A 26 -18.51 -36.14 9.34
CA ALA A 26 -19.05 -34.80 9.49
C ALA A 26 -18.15 -33.89 10.36
N VAL A 27 -17.64 -34.43 11.46
CA VAL A 27 -16.68 -33.71 12.34
C VAL A 27 -15.37 -33.44 11.58
N PHE A 28 -14.84 -34.43 10.89
CA PHE A 28 -13.62 -34.26 10.10
C PHE A 28 -13.79 -33.20 9.02
N LYS A 29 -14.88 -33.24 8.27
CA LYS A 29 -15.22 -32.24 7.26
C LYS A 29 -15.34 -30.85 7.86
N PHE A 30 -16.05 -30.71 8.98
CA PHE A 30 -16.17 -29.44 9.70
C PHE A 30 -14.81 -28.87 10.12
N LEU A 31 -13.94 -29.72 10.67
CA LEU A 31 -12.57 -29.29 11.06
C LEU A 31 -11.71 -28.90 9.85
N ALA A 32 -11.85 -29.62 8.75
CA ALA A 32 -11.16 -29.28 7.51
C ALA A 32 -11.64 -27.93 6.95
N ASP A 33 -12.96 -27.73 6.86
CA ASP A 33 -13.57 -26.49 6.38
C ASP A 33 -13.23 -25.30 7.30
N TYR A 34 -13.22 -25.51 8.62
CA TYR A 34 -12.81 -24.50 9.58
C TYR A 34 -11.35 -24.06 9.38
N ARG A 35 -10.43 -25.03 9.21
CA ARG A 35 -9.02 -24.72 8.94
C ARG A 35 -8.82 -23.96 7.64
N VAL A 36 -9.59 -24.29 6.60
CA VAL A 36 -9.55 -23.58 5.32
C VAL A 36 -10.04 -22.13 5.50
N LYS A 37 -11.16 -21.93 6.22
CA LYS A 37 -11.69 -20.59 6.53
C LYS A 37 -10.69 -19.72 7.30
N VAL A 38 -10.13 -20.23 8.39
CA VAL A 38 -9.15 -19.49 9.19
C VAL A 38 -7.91 -19.10 8.36
N ARG A 39 -7.44 -19.99 7.48
CA ARG A 39 -6.32 -19.67 6.58
C ARG A 39 -6.70 -18.64 5.52
N ALA A 40 -7.92 -18.69 5.00
CA ALA A 40 -8.42 -17.71 4.03
C ALA A 40 -8.55 -16.32 4.67
N GLU A 41 -9.11 -16.24 5.87
CA GLU A 41 -9.21 -14.98 6.65
C GLU A 41 -7.85 -14.39 6.97
N ALA A 42 -6.89 -15.22 7.40
CA ALA A 42 -5.51 -14.78 7.65
C ALA A 42 -4.82 -14.25 6.37
N ARG A 43 -5.07 -14.86 5.21
CA ARG A 43 -4.54 -14.36 3.92
C ARG A 43 -5.18 -13.05 3.51
N LEU A 44 -6.49 -12.90 3.69
CA LEU A 44 -7.21 -11.67 3.41
C LEU A 44 -6.72 -10.54 4.32
N ALA A 45 -6.57 -10.78 5.62
CA ALA A 45 -6.05 -9.79 6.57
C ALA A 45 -4.65 -9.33 6.16
N LYS A 46 -3.75 -10.26 5.80
CA LYS A 46 -2.40 -9.93 5.33
C LYS A 46 -2.41 -9.17 4.01
N SER A 47 -3.30 -9.52 3.07
CA SER A 47 -3.45 -8.80 1.81
C SER A 47 -3.90 -7.36 2.02
N THR A 48 -4.86 -7.13 2.93
CA THR A 48 -5.34 -5.79 3.29
C THR A 48 -4.26 -4.96 3.97
N GLU A 49 -3.44 -5.58 4.83
CA GLU A 49 -2.30 -4.93 5.48
C GLU A 49 -1.27 -4.45 4.44
N VAL A 50 -0.87 -5.33 3.52
CA VAL A 50 0.06 -4.97 2.42
C VAL A 50 -0.52 -3.88 1.53
N GLU A 51 -1.80 -3.93 1.21
CA GLU A 51 -2.46 -2.88 0.41
C GLU A 51 -2.43 -1.52 1.12
N ASN A 52 -2.65 -1.50 2.44
CA ASN A 52 -2.58 -0.29 3.24
C ASN A 52 -1.15 0.27 3.31
N GLU A 53 -0.14 -0.60 3.43
CA GLU A 53 1.27 -0.20 3.38
C GLU A 53 1.64 0.42 2.03
N ILE A 54 1.20 -0.17 0.92
CA ILE A 54 1.43 0.37 -0.42
C ILE A 54 0.77 1.75 -0.58
N LYS A 55 -0.46 1.92 -0.11
CA LYS A 55 -1.16 3.22 -0.13
C LYS A 55 -0.42 4.27 0.70
N LEU A 56 0.09 3.88 1.86
CA LEU A 56 0.85 4.75 2.75
C LEU A 56 2.18 5.19 2.11
N LEU A 57 2.91 4.25 1.49
CA LEU A 57 4.15 4.54 0.78
C LEU A 57 3.91 5.48 -0.41
N LYS A 58 2.84 5.26 -1.17
CA LYS A 58 2.46 6.13 -2.28
C LYS A 58 2.16 7.56 -1.80
N LEU A 59 1.34 7.70 -0.76
CA LEU A 59 1.04 8.99 -0.13
C LEU A 59 2.32 9.68 0.35
N PHE A 60 3.22 8.94 0.99
CA PHE A 60 4.51 9.47 1.46
C PHE A 60 5.36 9.99 0.30
N THR A 61 5.41 9.26 -0.83
CA THR A 61 6.14 9.70 -2.02
C THR A 61 5.55 10.98 -2.61
N GLU A 62 4.23 11.09 -2.69
CA GLU A 62 3.54 12.31 -3.16
C GLU A 62 3.86 13.52 -2.26
N ILE A 63 3.86 13.34 -0.95
CA ILE A 63 4.23 14.38 0.02
C ILE A 63 5.70 14.77 -0.14
N MET A 64 6.59 13.81 -0.37
CA MET A 64 8.02 14.06 -0.63
C MET A 64 8.23 14.92 -1.87
N ASP A 65 7.51 14.66 -2.96
CA ASP A 65 7.60 15.46 -4.19
C ASP A 65 7.18 16.91 -3.93
N ILE A 66 6.11 17.12 -3.16
CA ILE A 66 5.67 18.47 -2.74
C ILE A 66 6.73 19.14 -1.87
N ALA A 67 7.29 18.44 -0.88
CA ALA A 67 8.30 18.98 0.04
C ALA A 67 9.59 19.40 -0.68
N HIS A 68 9.99 18.67 -1.72
CA HIS A 68 11.15 18.98 -2.57
C HIS A 68 10.83 20.00 -3.68
N ALA A 69 9.64 20.60 -3.67
CA ALA A 69 9.19 21.54 -4.69
C ALA A 69 9.25 20.97 -6.14
N ARG A 70 9.17 19.66 -6.26
CA ARG A 70 9.06 19.02 -7.58
C ARG A 70 7.68 19.34 -8.12
N GLY A 71 7.58 20.42 -8.90
CA GLY A 71 6.37 20.80 -9.59
C GLY A 71 5.95 19.69 -10.55
N ARG A 72 4.66 19.45 -10.67
CA ARG A 72 4.14 18.61 -11.76
C ARG A 72 4.38 19.35 -13.07
N ALA A 73 5.15 18.74 -13.94
CA ALA A 73 5.24 19.17 -15.33
C ALA A 73 4.01 18.57 -16.05
N GLU A 74 3.04 19.40 -16.36
CA GLU A 74 1.88 19.00 -17.17
C GLU A 74 2.06 19.56 -18.58
N LEU A 75 1.91 18.69 -19.57
CA LEU A 75 1.80 19.14 -20.97
C LEU A 75 0.41 19.74 -21.15
N SER A 76 0.35 21.01 -21.55
CA SER A 76 -0.92 21.65 -21.92
C SER A 76 -1.57 20.87 -23.06
N GLU A 77 -2.91 20.66 -23.01
CA GLU A 77 -3.67 20.00 -24.10
C GLU A 77 -3.40 20.66 -25.46
N LYS A 78 -3.30 21.99 -25.51
CA LYS A 78 -2.92 22.74 -26.71
C LYS A 78 -1.51 22.41 -27.22
N ALA A 79 -0.60 22.08 -26.33
CA ALA A 79 0.75 21.69 -26.69
C ALA A 79 0.81 20.28 -27.26
N VAL A 80 0.00 19.37 -26.72
CA VAL A 80 -0.16 18.01 -27.26
C VAL A 80 -0.79 18.08 -28.66
N GLU A 81 -1.78 18.92 -28.85
CA GLU A 81 -2.44 19.14 -30.15
C GLU A 81 -1.50 19.74 -31.18
N LEU A 82 -0.68 20.75 -30.81
CA LEU A 82 0.36 21.33 -31.62
C LEU A 82 1.44 20.29 -32.00
N LEU A 83 1.92 19.52 -31.04
CA LEU A 83 2.90 18.45 -31.29
C LEU A 83 2.36 17.37 -32.23
N LEU A 84 1.08 17.02 -32.11
CA LEU A 84 0.43 16.07 -33.00
C LEU A 84 0.19 16.63 -34.40
N SER A 85 -0.12 17.93 -34.53
CA SER A 85 -0.35 18.60 -35.82
C SER A 85 0.96 18.88 -36.57
N GLU A 86 2.07 19.14 -35.85
CA GLU A 86 3.37 19.45 -36.43
C GLU A 86 4.29 18.24 -36.65
N LYS A 87 3.94 17.06 -36.10
CA LYS A 87 4.72 15.82 -36.18
C LYS A 87 5.08 15.40 -37.62
N GLY A 88 4.42 15.97 -38.62
CA GLY A 88 4.70 15.75 -40.03
C GLY A 88 5.49 16.87 -40.72
N ARG A 89 5.77 17.99 -40.05
CA ARG A 89 6.34 19.20 -40.70
C ARG A 89 7.59 19.77 -40.04
N ALA A 90 7.83 19.52 -38.78
CA ALA A 90 8.92 20.16 -38.03
C ALA A 90 10.12 19.24 -37.83
N GLY A 91 11.31 19.78 -38.04
CA GLY A 91 12.56 19.11 -37.70
C GLY A 91 12.74 18.97 -36.19
N GLU A 92 13.57 18.00 -35.72
CA GLU A 92 13.80 17.69 -34.30
C GLU A 92 14.11 18.93 -33.43
N HIS A 93 14.74 19.95 -34.00
CA HIS A 93 15.11 21.18 -33.30
C HIS A 93 13.90 22.09 -32.98
N GLU A 94 12.88 22.10 -33.82
CA GLU A 94 11.63 22.87 -33.59
C GLU A 94 10.72 22.18 -32.57
N ILE A 95 10.70 20.84 -32.56
CA ILE A 95 9.96 20.05 -31.54
C ILE A 95 10.48 20.34 -30.14
N GLY A 96 11.80 20.48 -29.97
CA GLY A 96 12.44 20.86 -28.71
C GLY A 96 11.95 22.22 -28.19
N LYS A 97 11.88 23.23 -29.04
CA LYS A 97 11.38 24.58 -28.66
C LYS A 97 9.89 24.62 -28.35
N VAL A 98 9.11 23.80 -29.02
CA VAL A 98 7.65 23.67 -28.72
C VAL A 98 7.45 22.96 -27.40
N LEU A 99 8.21 21.89 -27.10
CA LEU A 99 8.18 21.20 -25.83
C LEU A 99 8.60 22.10 -24.66
N GLU A 100 9.63 22.91 -24.83
CA GLU A 100 10.08 23.85 -23.81
C GLU A 100 9.02 24.91 -23.44
N LYS A 101 8.22 25.35 -24.41
CA LYS A 101 7.08 26.28 -24.18
C LYS A 101 5.81 25.59 -23.75
N ALA A 102 5.69 24.31 -23.97
CA ALA A 102 4.49 23.49 -23.72
C ALA A 102 4.45 22.89 -22.30
N VAL A 103 5.59 22.79 -21.64
CA VAL A 103 5.70 22.29 -20.27
C VAL A 103 5.36 23.40 -19.29
N ILE A 104 4.18 23.34 -18.72
CA ILE A 104 3.79 24.22 -17.61
C ILE A 104 4.29 23.58 -16.33
N VAL A 105 5.38 24.14 -15.77
CA VAL A 105 5.83 23.79 -14.43
C VAL A 105 5.00 24.60 -13.43
N MET A 106 4.08 23.96 -12.72
CA MET A 106 3.38 24.60 -11.59
C MET A 106 4.32 24.62 -10.38
N PRO A 107 4.83 25.79 -9.94
CA PRO A 107 5.67 25.84 -8.76
C PRO A 107 4.84 25.50 -7.53
N VAL A 108 5.37 24.62 -6.67
CA VAL A 108 4.75 24.34 -5.38
C VAL A 108 4.95 25.55 -4.47
N GLY A 109 3.87 26.13 -3.96
CA GLY A 109 3.92 27.28 -3.04
C GLY A 109 4.65 26.94 -1.72
N LEU A 110 5.32 27.93 -1.14
CA LEU A 110 6.08 27.77 0.11
C LEU A 110 5.23 27.17 1.25
N ALA A 111 3.99 27.60 1.39
CA ALA A 111 3.07 27.06 2.41
C ALA A 111 2.78 25.58 2.21
N ALA A 112 2.64 25.13 0.96
CA ALA A 112 2.44 23.72 0.65
C ALA A 112 3.70 22.88 0.95
N GLN A 113 4.88 23.42 0.68
CA GLN A 113 6.15 22.78 1.05
C GLN A 113 6.28 22.62 2.56
N ASP A 114 6.01 23.69 3.32
CA ASP A 114 6.12 23.66 4.78
C ASP A 114 5.09 22.69 5.39
N ALA A 115 3.89 22.63 4.86
CA ALA A 115 2.88 21.63 5.25
C ALA A 115 3.32 20.21 4.93
N ALA A 116 3.94 19.98 3.76
CA ALA A 116 4.47 18.68 3.37
C ALA A 116 5.63 18.23 4.27
N ILE A 117 6.54 19.14 4.64
CA ILE A 117 7.63 18.88 5.58
C ILE A 117 7.09 18.47 6.96
N ALA A 118 6.07 19.18 7.45
CA ALA A 118 5.39 18.81 8.70
C ALA A 118 4.71 17.44 8.60
N ALA A 119 4.06 17.15 7.47
CA ALA A 119 3.42 15.86 7.23
C ALA A 119 4.44 14.68 7.20
N ILE A 120 5.63 14.87 6.61
CA ILE A 120 6.73 13.90 6.66
C ILE A 120 7.10 13.58 8.10
N ALA A 121 7.25 14.59 8.95
CA ALA A 121 7.59 14.41 10.36
C ALA A 121 6.51 13.64 11.12
N VAL A 122 5.23 13.97 10.89
CA VAL A 122 4.10 13.28 11.52
C VAL A 122 4.04 11.82 11.07
N LEU A 123 4.18 11.53 9.77
CA LEU A 123 4.16 10.18 9.23
C LEU A 123 5.33 9.33 9.76
N GLY A 124 6.55 9.89 9.82
CA GLY A 124 7.72 9.21 10.39
C GLY A 124 7.58 8.93 11.89
N THR A 125 6.87 9.80 12.63
CA THR A 125 6.59 9.58 14.05
C THR A 125 5.53 8.49 14.25
N LYS A 126 4.47 8.49 13.42
CA LYS A 126 3.32 7.61 13.56
C LYS A 126 3.59 6.20 13.02
N TYR A 127 4.29 6.09 11.90
CA TYR A 127 4.48 4.82 11.20
C TYR A 127 5.95 4.41 11.22
N GLU A 128 6.24 3.31 11.90
CA GLU A 128 7.60 2.79 12.08
C GLU A 128 8.29 2.49 10.74
N ILE A 129 7.55 1.90 9.80
CA ILE A 129 8.04 1.57 8.45
C ILE A 129 8.51 2.80 7.65
N LEU A 130 7.94 3.97 7.90
CA LEU A 130 8.31 5.21 7.22
C LEU A 130 9.40 6.01 7.95
N ARG A 131 9.72 5.68 9.20
CA ARG A 131 10.63 6.46 10.04
C ARG A 131 12.01 6.67 9.45
N PRO A 132 12.71 5.64 8.94
CA PRO A 132 14.03 5.82 8.34
C PRO A 132 13.97 6.76 7.13
N SER A 133 12.97 6.59 6.27
CA SER A 133 12.76 7.43 5.08
C SER A 133 12.41 8.87 5.45
N ALA A 134 11.61 9.08 6.49
CA ALA A 134 11.25 10.41 6.98
C ALA A 134 12.46 11.13 7.57
N ILE A 135 13.30 10.45 8.34
CA ILE A 135 14.55 11.01 8.89
C ILE A 135 15.49 11.43 7.76
N GLN A 136 15.67 10.56 6.76
CA GLN A 136 16.52 10.86 5.62
C GLN A 136 16.00 12.05 4.80
N ALA A 137 14.68 12.11 4.59
CA ALA A 137 14.02 13.21 3.89
C ALA A 137 14.21 14.54 4.61
N LEU A 138 13.94 14.57 5.92
CA LEU A 138 14.11 15.77 6.73
C LEU A 138 15.57 16.21 6.81
N ARG A 139 16.53 15.27 6.84
CA ARG A 139 17.96 15.57 6.78
C ARG A 139 18.35 16.23 5.45
N SER A 140 17.84 15.73 4.33
CA SER A 140 18.04 16.34 3.02
C SER A 140 17.44 17.75 2.94
N LEU A 141 16.20 17.91 3.44
CA LEU A 141 15.50 19.19 3.42
C LEU A 141 16.06 20.22 4.42
N SER A 142 16.68 19.79 5.51
CA SER A 142 17.25 20.67 6.54
C SER A 142 18.38 21.57 6.01
N THR A 143 19.02 21.18 4.92
CA THR A 143 20.03 21.98 4.23
C THR A 143 19.45 23.29 3.66
N PHE A 144 18.16 23.28 3.29
CA PHE A 144 17.49 24.40 2.62
C PHE A 144 16.35 24.99 3.42
N LYS A 145 15.83 24.28 4.42
CA LYS A 145 14.65 24.64 5.19
C LYS A 145 14.89 24.47 6.69
N PRO A 146 14.99 25.58 7.45
CA PRO A 146 15.28 25.50 8.89
C PRO A 146 14.19 24.81 9.70
N ASN A 147 12.92 24.86 9.27
CA ASN A 147 11.83 24.11 9.90
C ASN A 147 12.02 22.58 9.82
N ALA A 148 12.62 22.07 8.75
CA ALA A 148 12.94 20.64 8.61
C ALA A 148 13.99 20.20 9.64
N GLN A 149 14.96 21.06 9.97
CA GLN A 149 15.97 20.77 11.00
C GLN A 149 15.36 20.64 12.41
N VAL A 150 14.41 21.51 12.74
CA VAL A 150 13.68 21.43 14.02
C VAL A 150 12.91 20.12 14.13
N LEU A 151 12.17 19.76 13.07
CA LEU A 151 11.38 18.53 13.03
C LEU A 151 12.27 17.28 13.04
N LEU A 152 13.42 17.32 12.37
CA LEU A 152 14.40 16.24 12.41
C LEU A 152 14.90 16.02 13.84
N SER A 153 15.28 17.09 14.56
CA SER A 153 15.73 16.97 15.95
C SER A 153 14.66 16.41 16.88
N GLN A 154 13.38 16.75 16.66
CA GLN A 154 12.25 16.21 17.43
C GLN A 154 12.06 14.71 17.21
N ILE A 155 12.17 14.21 15.95
CA ILE A 155 12.05 12.78 15.67
C ILE A 155 13.24 12.01 16.22
N THR A 156 14.47 12.49 16.01
CA THR A 156 15.67 11.80 16.48
C THR A 156 15.78 11.77 18.01
N SER A 157 15.35 12.82 18.69
CA SER A 157 15.29 12.81 20.17
C SER A 157 14.25 11.83 20.72
N ARG A 158 13.17 11.61 19.99
CA ARG A 158 12.11 10.65 20.39
C ARG A 158 12.46 9.19 20.08
N PHE A 159 13.29 8.95 19.07
CA PHE A 159 13.67 7.62 18.59
C PHE A 159 15.18 7.54 18.34
N PRO A 160 16.02 7.48 19.39
CA PRO A 160 17.48 7.54 19.26
C PRO A 160 18.09 6.35 18.52
N ASP A 161 17.42 5.18 18.52
CA ASP A 161 17.93 3.94 17.93
C ASP A 161 17.87 3.91 16.39
N ASN A 162 17.30 4.93 15.75
CA ASN A 162 17.14 5.01 14.29
C ASN A 162 18.02 6.08 13.61
N THR A 163 19.06 6.57 14.29
CA THR A 163 20.03 7.54 13.77
C THR A 163 21.30 6.87 13.30
#